data_fcd36e2460c5b0bfd2b74d7b4b51128e
#
_entry.id   fcd36e2460c5b0bfd2b74d7b4b51128e
#
_cell.length_a   1.000
_cell.length_b   1.000
_cell.length_c   1.000
_cell.angle_alpha   90.00
_cell.angle_beta   90.00
_cell.angle_gamma   90.00
#
_symmetry.space_group_name_H-M   'P 1'
#
loop_
_entity.id
_entity.type
_entity.pdbx_description
1 polymer ?
#
loop_
_entity_poly.entity_id
_entity_poly.type
_entity_poly.pdbx_seq_one_letter_code
_entity_poly.pdbx_strand_id
1 'polypeptide(L)'
;MTKFLKNISVPLVSLIFLLNMSSAGYAESTVSAEVGFIFNTLLFLMCGFLVFFMACGFAMLESGMVTSKSVSVICAKNIGLVSIGAIMFWLVGYNLAYGIPEGGYIGKFIPWSDGSKIDTGYADGSDWYFQMVFCVTTVSIVSGTMAERIKLWPFFLFAAILAGVIYPIVMGWQWGGGWLAKAGFSDFAGSTLVHSTGGAAALAGAMIIGPRFCLLYTSDAA
;
A
#
# COMPACT_ATOMS: atom_id res chain seq x y z
N MET A 1 7.25 5.05 57.94
CA MET A 1 7.38 3.73 57.32
C MET A 1 6.08 3.25 56.61
N THR A 2 4.91 3.68 57.02
CA THR A 2 3.61 3.24 56.45
C THR A 2 3.19 3.87 55.13
N LYS A 3 3.68 5.05 54.77
CA LYS A 3 3.39 5.71 53.47
C LYS A 3 4.23 5.18 52.29
N PHE A 4 5.41 4.63 52.56
CA PHE A 4 6.29 4.08 51.53
C PHE A 4 5.81 2.69 51.04
N LEU A 5 5.22 1.90 51.93
CA LEU A 5 4.66 0.58 51.59
C LEU A 5 3.36 0.67 50.78
N LYS A 6 2.56 1.75 50.92
CA LYS A 6 1.34 1.95 50.16
C LYS A 6 1.59 2.29 48.68
N ASN A 7 2.73 2.93 48.35
CA ASN A 7 3.07 3.31 46.99
C ASN A 7 3.73 2.19 46.19
N ILE A 8 4.20 1.14 46.83
CA ILE A 8 4.82 -0.03 46.18
C ILE A 8 3.78 -1.12 45.86
N SER A 9 2.73 -1.19 46.64
CA SER A 9 1.70 -2.24 46.49
C SER A 9 0.85 -2.08 45.21
N VAL A 10 0.56 -0.83 44.80
CA VAL A 10 -0.28 -0.56 43.62
C VAL A 10 0.42 -0.98 42.31
N PRO A 11 1.69 -0.59 42.03
CA PRO A 11 2.37 -1.05 40.81
C PRO A 11 2.65 -2.55 40.81
N LEU A 12 2.90 -3.16 41.98
CA LEU A 12 3.12 -4.60 42.11
C LEU A 12 1.83 -5.39 41.83
N VAL A 13 0.69 -4.95 42.33
CA VAL A 13 -0.62 -5.56 42.03
C VAL A 13 -1.00 -5.40 40.57
N SER A 14 -0.72 -4.22 39.97
CA SER A 14 -0.93 -3.99 38.54
C SER A 14 -0.04 -4.88 37.67
N LEU A 15 1.21 -5.07 38.09
CA LEU A 15 2.16 -5.93 37.37
C LEU A 15 1.75 -7.42 37.47
N ILE A 16 1.31 -7.86 38.63
CA ILE A 16 0.79 -9.22 38.84
C ILE A 16 -0.50 -9.44 38.04
N PHE A 17 -1.38 -8.43 37.95
CA PHE A 17 -2.59 -8.50 37.15
C PHE A 17 -2.27 -8.56 35.64
N LEU A 18 -1.32 -7.77 35.17
CA LEU A 18 -0.83 -7.80 33.76
C LEU A 18 -0.14 -9.15 33.44
N LEU A 19 0.65 -9.69 34.36
CA LEU A 19 1.29 -11.01 34.21
C LEU A 19 0.28 -12.15 34.18
N ASN A 20 -0.83 -12.05 34.95
CA ASN A 20 -1.90 -13.05 34.94
C ASN A 20 -2.82 -12.90 33.70
N MET A 21 -2.92 -11.71 33.11
CA MET A 21 -3.61 -11.54 31.81
C MET A 21 -2.82 -12.14 30.65
N SER A 22 -1.51 -12.16 30.71
CA SER A 22 -0.67 -12.83 29.70
C SER A 22 -0.68 -14.36 29.81
N SER A 23 -1.14 -14.92 30.95
CA SER A 23 -1.34 -16.36 31.15
C SER A 23 -2.81 -16.79 31.04
N ALA A 24 -3.75 -15.87 30.75
CA ALA A 24 -5.06 -16.27 30.27
C ALA A 24 -4.82 -17.04 28.97
N GLY A 25 -4.81 -18.36 29.10
CA GLY A 25 -4.50 -19.30 28.04
C GLY A 25 -5.27 -18.86 26.78
N TYR A 26 -4.58 -18.64 25.70
CA TYR A 26 -5.21 -18.76 24.41
C TYR A 26 -5.81 -20.16 24.42
N ALA A 27 -7.11 -20.24 24.74
CA ALA A 27 -7.87 -21.41 24.36
C ALA A 27 -7.56 -21.55 22.88
N GLU A 28 -6.87 -22.63 22.53
CA GLU A 28 -6.66 -23.03 21.15
C GLU A 28 -8.07 -23.30 20.62
N SER A 29 -8.76 -22.21 20.27
CA SER A 29 -10.04 -22.28 19.60
C SER A 29 -9.70 -22.90 18.27
N THR A 30 -9.99 -24.18 18.11
CA THR A 30 -9.99 -24.88 16.83
C THR A 30 -11.06 -24.24 15.96
N VAL A 31 -10.79 -23.01 15.49
CA VAL A 31 -11.57 -22.37 14.45
C VAL A 31 -11.42 -23.27 13.23
N SER A 32 -12.53 -23.76 12.67
CA SER A 32 -12.45 -24.59 11.48
C SER A 32 -11.72 -23.81 10.37
N ALA A 33 -10.96 -24.50 9.52
CA ALA A 33 -10.24 -23.89 8.40
C ALA A 33 -11.18 -23.03 7.52
N GLU A 34 -12.43 -23.45 7.35
CA GLU A 34 -13.45 -22.71 6.60
C GLU A 34 -13.79 -21.36 7.26
N VAL A 35 -13.98 -21.35 8.57
CA VAL A 35 -14.28 -20.10 9.31
C VAL A 35 -13.08 -19.17 9.24
N GLY A 36 -11.87 -19.67 9.42
CA GLY A 36 -10.63 -18.90 9.24
C GLY A 36 -10.52 -18.29 7.85
N PHE A 37 -10.78 -19.08 6.82
CA PHE A 37 -10.80 -18.63 5.42
C PHE A 37 -11.80 -17.49 5.17
N ILE A 38 -13.03 -17.63 5.69
CA ILE A 38 -14.07 -16.59 5.54
C ILE A 38 -13.65 -15.29 6.23
N PHE A 39 -13.19 -15.37 7.48
CA PHE A 39 -12.80 -14.17 8.23
C PHE A 39 -11.57 -13.47 7.63
N ASN A 40 -10.57 -14.21 7.21
CA ASN A 40 -9.39 -13.63 6.57
C ASN A 40 -9.73 -12.99 5.22
N THR A 41 -10.58 -13.64 4.41
CA THR A 41 -11.10 -13.08 3.16
C THR A 41 -11.85 -11.77 3.41
N LEU A 42 -12.73 -11.76 4.41
CA LEU A 42 -13.47 -10.55 4.79
C LEU A 42 -12.51 -9.45 5.28
N LEU A 43 -11.52 -9.81 6.10
CA LEU A 43 -10.52 -8.87 6.60
C LEU A 43 -9.76 -8.19 5.45
N PHE A 44 -9.28 -8.96 4.47
CA PHE A 44 -8.60 -8.40 3.30
C PHE A 44 -9.49 -7.47 2.49
N LEU A 45 -10.76 -7.83 2.28
CA LEU A 45 -11.71 -6.97 1.57
C LEU A 45 -11.99 -5.69 2.35
N MET A 46 -12.26 -5.76 3.65
CA MET A 46 -12.54 -4.58 4.48
C MET A 46 -11.34 -3.64 4.55
N CYS A 47 -10.14 -4.18 4.79
CA CYS A 47 -8.91 -3.41 4.77
C CYS A 47 -8.63 -2.84 3.36
N GLY A 48 -8.86 -3.62 2.31
CA GLY A 48 -8.73 -3.15 0.93
C GLY A 48 -9.66 -1.99 0.60
N PHE A 49 -10.91 -2.00 1.07
CA PHE A 49 -11.82 -0.85 0.89
C PHE A 49 -11.30 0.40 1.61
N LEU A 50 -10.77 0.25 2.83
CA LEU A 50 -10.18 1.38 3.56
C LEU A 50 -8.95 1.95 2.84
N VAL A 51 -8.08 1.09 2.31
CA VAL A 51 -6.92 1.52 1.50
C VAL A 51 -7.38 2.15 0.19
N PHE A 52 -8.39 1.59 -0.48
CA PHE A 52 -8.94 2.15 -1.71
C PHE A 52 -9.54 3.55 -1.51
N PHE A 53 -10.04 3.85 -0.32
CA PHE A 53 -10.51 5.19 0.04
C PHE A 53 -9.41 6.26 -0.09
N MET A 54 -8.13 5.86 -0.01
CA MET A 54 -7.01 6.77 -0.28
C MET A 54 -7.02 7.32 -1.71
N ALA A 55 -7.49 6.55 -2.70
CA ALA A 55 -7.62 7.05 -4.07
C ALA A 55 -8.58 8.25 -4.16
N CYS A 56 -9.68 8.21 -3.41
CA CYS A 56 -10.59 9.35 -3.26
C CYS A 56 -9.89 10.52 -2.54
N GLY A 57 -9.15 10.24 -1.46
CA GLY A 57 -8.37 11.24 -0.72
C GLY A 57 -7.34 11.95 -1.61
N PHE A 58 -6.60 11.21 -2.43
CA PHE A 58 -5.66 11.78 -3.41
C PHE A 58 -6.37 12.64 -4.46
N ALA A 59 -7.50 12.18 -5.00
CA ALA A 59 -8.27 12.97 -5.95
C ALA A 59 -8.74 14.30 -5.36
N MET A 60 -9.20 14.29 -4.09
CA MET A 60 -9.61 15.51 -3.38
C MET A 60 -8.42 16.41 -3.09
N LEU A 61 -7.31 15.88 -2.58
CA LEU A 61 -6.09 16.62 -2.30
C LEU A 61 -5.55 17.29 -3.55
N GLU A 62 -5.37 16.53 -4.62
CA GLU A 62 -4.85 17.05 -5.89
C GLU A 62 -5.78 18.11 -6.49
N SER A 63 -7.10 17.89 -6.44
CA SER A 63 -8.09 18.86 -6.93
C SER A 63 -8.05 20.19 -6.16
N GLY A 64 -7.75 20.14 -4.85
CA GLY A 64 -7.57 21.34 -4.02
C GLY A 64 -6.25 22.07 -4.26
N MET A 65 -5.26 21.43 -4.87
CA MET A 65 -3.91 21.96 -5.08
C MET A 65 -3.64 22.41 -6.52
N VAL A 66 -4.60 22.35 -7.41
CA VAL A 66 -4.49 22.76 -8.81
C VAL A 66 -5.41 23.92 -9.12
N THR A 67 -5.19 24.56 -10.28
CA THR A 67 -6.10 25.61 -10.75
C THR A 67 -7.49 25.05 -11.07
N SER A 68 -8.53 25.85 -10.85
CA SER A 68 -9.94 25.41 -11.02
C SER A 68 -10.22 24.80 -12.40
N LYS A 69 -9.57 25.30 -13.45
CA LYS A 69 -9.69 24.76 -14.81
C LYS A 69 -9.08 23.36 -14.97
N SER A 70 -8.18 22.96 -14.11
CA SER A 70 -7.47 21.67 -14.16
C SER A 70 -8.16 20.57 -13.37
N VAL A 71 -9.14 20.89 -12.51
CA VAL A 71 -9.80 19.94 -11.59
C VAL A 71 -10.43 18.77 -12.34
N SER A 72 -11.13 19.01 -13.44
CA SER A 72 -11.77 17.95 -14.23
C SER A 72 -10.75 16.97 -14.82
N VAL A 73 -9.61 17.48 -15.29
CA VAL A 73 -8.53 16.63 -15.79
C VAL A 73 -7.87 15.82 -14.67
N ILE A 74 -7.73 16.41 -13.49
CA ILE A 74 -7.21 15.71 -12.30
C ILE A 74 -8.16 14.58 -11.87
N CYS A 75 -9.46 14.80 -11.83
CA CYS A 75 -10.43 13.75 -11.53
C CYS A 75 -10.36 12.61 -12.56
N ALA A 76 -10.37 12.94 -13.86
CA ALA A 76 -10.24 11.96 -14.93
C ALA A 76 -8.91 11.18 -14.85
N LYS A 77 -7.81 11.87 -14.53
CA LYS A 77 -6.49 11.27 -14.32
C LYS A 77 -6.51 10.26 -13.16
N ASN A 78 -7.14 10.59 -12.03
CA ASN A 78 -7.24 9.70 -10.88
C ASN A 78 -8.07 8.45 -11.19
N ILE A 79 -9.21 8.57 -11.88
CA ILE A 79 -9.98 7.42 -12.34
C ILE A 79 -9.16 6.54 -13.29
N GLY A 80 -8.48 7.18 -14.27
CA GLY A 80 -7.65 6.47 -15.24
C GLY A 80 -6.48 5.73 -14.61
N LEU A 81 -5.78 6.33 -13.64
CA LEU A 81 -4.66 5.68 -12.96
C LEU A 81 -5.09 4.46 -12.15
N VAL A 82 -6.26 4.52 -11.49
CA VAL A 82 -6.84 3.38 -10.77
C VAL A 82 -7.11 2.23 -11.74
N SER A 83 -7.77 2.52 -12.85
CA SER A 83 -8.12 1.52 -13.86
C SER A 83 -6.86 0.90 -14.50
N ILE A 84 -5.91 1.72 -14.92
CA ILE A 84 -4.65 1.26 -15.52
C ILE A 84 -3.83 0.48 -14.50
N GLY A 85 -3.71 0.97 -13.27
CA GLY A 85 -2.99 0.30 -12.21
C GLY A 85 -3.55 -1.08 -11.90
N ALA A 86 -4.88 -1.21 -11.78
CA ALA A 86 -5.54 -2.48 -11.57
C ALA A 86 -5.30 -3.48 -12.72
N ILE A 87 -5.46 -3.03 -13.98
CA ILE A 87 -5.23 -3.86 -15.16
C ILE A 87 -3.76 -4.32 -15.23
N MET A 88 -2.81 -3.43 -15.04
CA MET A 88 -1.39 -3.76 -15.10
C MET A 88 -0.95 -4.67 -13.97
N PHE A 89 -1.50 -4.47 -12.77
CA PHE A 89 -1.24 -5.34 -11.63
C PHE A 89 -1.83 -6.74 -11.84
N TRP A 90 -3.00 -6.83 -12.48
CA TRP A 90 -3.59 -8.12 -12.89
C TRP A 90 -2.76 -8.81 -13.98
N LEU A 91 -2.36 -8.08 -15.03
CA LEU A 91 -1.64 -8.65 -16.18
C LEU A 91 -0.27 -9.20 -15.81
N VAL A 92 0.49 -8.49 -14.98
CA VAL A 92 1.87 -8.85 -14.68
C VAL A 92 2.27 -8.61 -13.23
N GLY A 93 1.75 -7.56 -12.59
CA GLY A 93 2.26 -7.06 -11.32
C GLY A 93 2.17 -8.06 -10.18
N TYR A 94 1.03 -8.71 -10.00
CA TYR A 94 0.83 -9.64 -8.88
C TYR A 94 1.84 -10.79 -8.89
N ASN A 95 1.97 -11.49 -10.01
CA ASN A 95 2.90 -12.62 -10.13
C ASN A 95 4.37 -12.18 -10.22
N LEU A 96 4.61 -10.94 -10.63
CA LEU A 96 5.94 -10.35 -10.57
C LEU A 96 6.38 -10.08 -9.12
N ALA A 97 5.44 -9.74 -8.24
CA ALA A 97 5.69 -9.53 -6.82
C ALA A 97 5.74 -10.85 -6.02
N TYR A 98 4.69 -11.68 -6.14
CA TYR A 98 4.54 -12.89 -5.34
C TYR A 98 5.10 -14.17 -5.98
N GLY A 99 5.41 -14.14 -7.26
CA GLY A 99 6.08 -15.24 -7.97
C GLY A 99 7.60 -15.24 -7.82
N ILE A 100 8.17 -14.47 -6.91
CA ILE A 100 9.61 -14.41 -6.65
C ILE A 100 10.05 -15.71 -5.95
N PRO A 101 11.15 -16.35 -6.41
CA PRO A 101 11.80 -17.41 -5.63
C PRO A 101 12.30 -16.86 -4.28
N GLU A 102 12.34 -17.69 -3.26
CA GLU A 102 12.83 -17.28 -1.93
C GLU A 102 14.21 -16.62 -2.02
N GLY A 103 14.30 -15.39 -1.51
CA GLY A 103 15.52 -14.57 -1.59
C GLY A 103 15.85 -14.04 -2.99
N GLY A 104 14.95 -14.20 -3.97
CA GLY A 104 15.13 -13.71 -5.34
C GLY A 104 14.86 -12.21 -5.51
N TYR A 105 15.02 -11.73 -6.75
CA TYR A 105 14.89 -10.31 -7.11
C TYR A 105 13.69 -10.02 -7.99
N ILE A 106 13.26 -10.96 -8.80
CA ILE A 106 12.21 -10.77 -9.83
C ILE A 106 11.34 -12.02 -9.89
N GLY A 107 10.03 -11.83 -9.94
CA GLY A 107 9.04 -12.89 -10.09
C GLY A 107 8.72 -13.24 -11.55
N LYS A 108 7.51 -13.75 -11.76
CA LYS A 108 7.08 -14.26 -13.06
C LYS A 108 6.23 -13.25 -13.81
N PHE A 109 6.49 -13.09 -15.11
CA PHE A 109 5.68 -12.27 -16.02
C PHE A 109 4.49 -13.05 -16.57
N ILE A 110 3.51 -13.35 -15.72
CA ILE A 110 2.29 -14.07 -16.10
C ILE A 110 1.08 -13.34 -15.50
N PRO A 111 -0.10 -13.39 -16.17
CA PRO A 111 -1.32 -12.84 -15.61
C PRO A 111 -1.73 -13.54 -14.32
N TRP A 112 -2.33 -12.80 -13.41
CA TRP A 112 -2.93 -13.36 -12.22
C TRP A 112 -4.14 -14.25 -12.59
N SER A 113 -4.28 -15.35 -11.89
CA SER A 113 -5.44 -16.24 -11.95
C SER A 113 -5.82 -16.69 -10.56
N ASP A 114 -7.12 -16.84 -10.31
CA ASP A 114 -7.61 -17.35 -9.04
C ASP A 114 -7.19 -18.81 -8.84
N GLY A 115 -6.56 -19.08 -7.72
CA GLY A 115 -6.13 -20.41 -7.27
C GLY A 115 -6.62 -20.74 -5.87
N SER A 116 -7.63 -20.01 -5.38
CA SER A 116 -8.14 -20.09 -4.02
C SER A 116 -8.43 -21.51 -3.55
N LYS A 117 -7.89 -21.85 -2.38
CA LYS A 117 -8.14 -23.10 -1.66
C LYS A 117 -8.38 -22.80 -0.19
N ILE A 118 -9.17 -23.60 0.49
CA ILE A 118 -9.42 -23.44 1.94
C ILE A 118 -8.10 -23.50 2.71
N ASP A 119 -7.17 -24.35 2.29
CA ASP A 119 -5.86 -24.53 2.94
C ASP A 119 -4.95 -23.28 2.83
N THR A 120 -5.20 -22.37 1.88
CA THR A 120 -4.44 -21.10 1.78
C THR A 120 -4.85 -20.10 2.87
N GLY A 121 -6.00 -20.32 3.51
CA GLY A 121 -6.49 -19.53 4.62
C GLY A 121 -7.22 -18.24 4.23
N TYR A 122 -7.29 -17.89 2.94
CA TYR A 122 -8.06 -16.75 2.39
C TYR A 122 -8.27 -16.91 0.89
N ALA A 123 -9.21 -16.17 0.31
CA ALA A 123 -9.44 -16.17 -1.13
C ALA A 123 -8.37 -15.32 -1.86
N ASP A 124 -7.74 -15.88 -2.88
CA ASP A 124 -6.70 -15.22 -3.68
C ASP A 124 -7.19 -13.89 -4.28
N GLY A 125 -8.46 -13.84 -4.68
CA GLY A 125 -9.07 -12.61 -5.18
C GLY A 125 -9.14 -11.49 -4.15
N SER A 126 -9.31 -11.81 -2.86
CA SER A 126 -9.30 -10.82 -1.78
C SER A 126 -7.89 -10.28 -1.51
N ASP A 127 -6.87 -11.13 -1.56
CA ASP A 127 -5.48 -10.71 -1.47
C ASP A 127 -5.06 -9.90 -2.69
N TRP A 128 -5.38 -10.38 -3.90
CA TRP A 128 -5.11 -9.62 -5.12
C TRP A 128 -5.71 -8.20 -5.05
N TYR A 129 -6.97 -8.08 -4.62
CA TYR A 129 -7.61 -6.78 -4.45
C TYR A 129 -6.90 -5.92 -3.42
N PHE A 130 -6.59 -6.47 -2.26
CA PHE A 130 -5.89 -5.77 -1.18
C PHE A 130 -4.51 -5.27 -1.62
N GLN A 131 -3.76 -6.07 -2.37
CA GLN A 131 -2.45 -5.69 -2.87
C GLN A 131 -2.52 -4.72 -4.06
N MET A 132 -3.52 -4.85 -4.90
CA MET A 132 -3.78 -3.95 -6.02
C MET A 132 -3.99 -2.51 -5.55
N VAL A 133 -4.72 -2.30 -4.46
CA VAL A 133 -4.97 -0.94 -3.95
C VAL A 133 -3.70 -0.27 -3.40
N PHE A 134 -2.72 -0.99 -2.90
CA PHE A 134 -1.40 -0.46 -2.57
C PHE A 134 -0.59 -0.08 -3.81
N CYS A 135 -0.67 -0.88 -4.85
CA CYS A 135 -0.08 -0.56 -6.14
C CYS A 135 -0.63 0.76 -6.70
N VAL A 136 -1.94 0.91 -6.71
CA VAL A 136 -2.63 2.14 -7.13
C VAL A 136 -2.23 3.33 -6.26
N THR A 137 -2.10 3.13 -4.96
CA THR A 137 -1.64 4.17 -4.03
C THR A 137 -0.24 4.69 -4.38
N THR A 138 0.69 3.80 -4.72
CA THR A 138 2.04 4.18 -5.16
C THR A 138 2.00 5.11 -6.37
N VAL A 139 1.15 4.81 -7.35
CA VAL A 139 0.95 5.67 -8.53
C VAL A 139 0.30 7.00 -8.16
N SER A 140 -0.64 6.99 -7.21
CA SER A 140 -1.33 8.19 -6.73
C SER A 140 -0.37 9.18 -6.06
N ILE A 141 0.63 8.71 -5.31
CA ILE A 141 1.66 9.56 -4.70
C ILE A 141 2.41 10.38 -5.78
N VAL A 142 2.71 9.77 -6.91
CA VAL A 142 3.39 10.45 -8.03
C VAL A 142 2.46 11.42 -8.76
N SER A 143 1.19 11.07 -8.86
CA SER A 143 0.17 11.79 -9.59
C SER A 143 0.12 13.29 -9.24
N GLY A 144 0.08 13.62 -7.95
CA GLY A 144 0.05 14.99 -7.47
C GLY A 144 1.29 15.79 -7.84
N THR A 145 2.47 15.17 -7.77
CA THR A 145 3.73 15.83 -8.14
C THR A 145 3.77 16.21 -9.62
N MET A 146 3.18 15.39 -10.48
CA MET A 146 3.15 15.63 -11.94
C MET A 146 1.95 16.48 -12.39
N ALA A 147 1.03 16.84 -11.48
CA ALA A 147 -0.17 17.60 -11.83
C ALA A 147 0.18 18.93 -12.53
N GLU A 148 -0.62 19.30 -13.55
CA GLU A 148 -0.47 20.49 -14.38
C GLU A 148 0.83 20.60 -15.21
N ARG A 149 1.71 19.56 -15.16
CA ARG A 149 3.02 19.58 -15.85
C ARG A 149 3.20 18.47 -16.87
N ILE A 150 2.36 17.44 -16.81
CA ILE A 150 2.40 16.30 -17.71
C ILE A 150 1.09 16.19 -18.49
N LYS A 151 1.17 15.77 -19.74
CA LYS A 151 -0.03 15.43 -20.53
C LYS A 151 -0.61 14.11 -20.05
N LEU A 152 -1.92 13.93 -20.20
CA LEU A 152 -2.66 12.79 -19.66
C LEU A 152 -2.13 11.43 -20.15
N TRP A 153 -1.92 11.28 -21.47
CA TRP A 153 -1.46 10.01 -22.04
C TRP A 153 -0.04 9.60 -21.62
N PRO A 154 0.98 10.48 -21.65
CA PRO A 154 2.29 10.16 -21.07
C PRO A 154 2.22 9.77 -19.59
N PHE A 155 1.33 10.41 -18.81
CA PHE A 155 1.11 10.02 -17.43
C PHE A 155 0.55 8.59 -17.31
N PHE A 156 -0.42 8.22 -18.14
CA PHE A 156 -0.99 6.87 -18.16
C PHE A 156 0.02 5.80 -18.55
N LEU A 157 0.89 6.09 -19.52
CA LEU A 157 2.00 5.19 -19.86
C LEU A 157 2.97 5.01 -18.69
N PHE A 158 3.33 6.10 -18.03
CA PHE A 158 4.16 6.05 -16.82
C PHE A 158 3.48 5.27 -15.70
N ALA A 159 2.19 5.50 -15.45
CA ALA A 159 1.39 4.78 -14.48
C ALA A 159 1.37 3.26 -14.76
N ALA A 160 1.22 2.87 -16.01
CA ALA A 160 1.26 1.46 -16.43
C ALA A 160 2.62 0.81 -16.11
N ILE A 161 3.73 1.48 -16.40
CA ILE A 161 5.08 0.96 -16.11
C ILE A 161 5.32 0.89 -14.60
N LEU A 162 4.94 1.93 -13.85
CA LEU A 162 5.12 1.96 -12.40
C LEU A 162 4.30 0.88 -11.71
N ALA A 163 3.02 0.73 -12.10
CA ALA A 163 2.11 -0.26 -11.51
C ALA A 163 2.38 -1.69 -11.95
N GLY A 164 2.77 -1.90 -13.21
CA GLY A 164 2.98 -3.23 -13.76
C GLY A 164 4.35 -3.82 -13.50
N VAL A 165 5.38 -2.97 -13.34
CA VAL A 165 6.77 -3.43 -13.30
C VAL A 165 7.52 -2.90 -12.08
N ILE A 166 7.67 -1.58 -11.94
CA ILE A 166 8.59 -1.02 -10.94
C ILE A 166 8.13 -1.33 -9.53
N TYR A 167 6.90 -0.97 -9.20
CA TYR A 167 6.35 -1.20 -7.87
C TYR A 167 6.27 -2.70 -7.51
N PRO A 168 5.76 -3.60 -8.38
CA PRO A 168 5.72 -5.02 -8.08
C PRO A 168 7.08 -5.64 -7.79
N ILE A 169 8.14 -5.24 -8.48
CA ILE A 169 9.49 -5.71 -8.21
C ILE A 169 9.93 -5.29 -6.79
N VAL A 170 9.76 -4.01 -6.45
CA VAL A 170 10.12 -3.50 -5.11
C VAL A 170 9.29 -4.16 -4.01
N MET A 171 7.97 -4.31 -4.24
CA MET A 171 7.06 -4.99 -3.35
C MET A 171 7.48 -6.44 -3.11
N GLY A 172 7.84 -7.14 -4.16
CA GLY A 172 8.25 -8.54 -4.12
C GLY A 172 9.55 -8.76 -3.32
N TRP A 173 10.44 -7.79 -3.26
CA TRP A 173 11.69 -7.90 -2.48
C TRP A 173 11.43 -8.13 -0.98
N GLN A 174 10.32 -7.66 -0.45
CA GLN A 174 9.96 -7.84 0.95
C GLN A 174 8.66 -8.63 1.12
N TRP A 175 7.51 -8.13 0.65
CA TRP A 175 6.22 -8.83 0.84
C TRP A 175 6.11 -10.13 0.04
N GLY A 176 6.81 -10.24 -1.09
CA GLY A 176 6.91 -11.46 -1.87
C GLY A 176 7.97 -12.47 -1.39
N GLY A 177 8.61 -12.24 -0.23
CA GLY A 177 9.64 -13.14 0.29
C GLY A 177 10.99 -13.07 -0.44
N GLY A 178 11.25 -11.97 -1.17
CA GLY A 178 12.49 -11.75 -1.91
C GLY A 178 13.70 -11.46 -1.02
N TRP A 179 14.78 -10.99 -1.65
CA TRP A 179 16.09 -10.80 -1.02
C TRP A 179 16.07 -9.89 0.22
N LEU A 180 15.22 -8.86 0.21
CA LEU A 180 15.16 -7.87 1.29
C LEU A 180 14.48 -8.47 2.53
N ALA A 181 13.43 -9.29 2.34
CA ALA A 181 12.82 -10.06 3.42
C ALA A 181 13.83 -11.02 4.03
N LYS A 182 14.62 -11.72 3.20
CA LYS A 182 15.66 -12.64 3.65
C LYS A 182 16.79 -11.95 4.40
N ALA A 183 17.08 -10.68 4.10
CA ALA A 183 18.01 -9.83 4.83
C ALA A 183 17.46 -9.33 6.18
N GLY A 184 16.21 -9.66 6.53
CA GLY A 184 15.57 -9.27 7.79
C GLY A 184 14.88 -7.90 7.76
N PHE A 185 14.75 -7.27 6.60
CA PHE A 185 13.98 -6.04 6.47
C PHE A 185 12.48 -6.32 6.62
N SER A 186 11.77 -5.47 7.37
CA SER A 186 10.34 -5.57 7.57
C SER A 186 9.64 -4.23 7.30
N ASP A 187 8.65 -4.25 6.46
CA ASP A 187 7.72 -3.14 6.22
C ASP A 187 6.29 -3.65 6.41
N PHE A 188 5.65 -3.23 7.50
CA PHE A 188 4.31 -3.73 7.83
C PHE A 188 3.22 -3.10 6.96
N ALA A 189 3.25 -1.78 6.80
CA ALA A 189 2.16 -1.02 6.19
C ALA A 189 2.51 -0.35 4.85
N GLY A 190 3.68 -0.59 4.29
CA GLY A 190 4.11 -0.01 3.01
C GLY A 190 4.78 1.35 3.12
N SER A 191 5.27 1.74 4.31
CA SER A 191 5.99 3.01 4.48
C SER A 191 7.17 3.16 3.51
N THR A 192 7.89 2.07 3.27
CA THR A 192 8.99 2.02 2.32
C THR A 192 8.51 1.51 0.96
N LEU A 193 7.85 0.36 0.93
CA LEU A 193 7.48 -0.28 -0.33
C LEU A 193 6.53 0.60 -1.17
N VAL A 194 5.52 1.19 -0.55
CA VAL A 194 4.52 2.03 -1.25
C VAL A 194 4.99 3.48 -1.31
N HIS A 195 5.21 4.08 -0.14
CA HIS A 195 5.41 5.54 -0.04
C HIS A 195 6.80 5.96 -0.49
N SER A 196 7.86 5.23 -0.14
CA SER A 196 9.21 5.58 -0.61
C SER A 196 9.37 5.32 -2.10
N THR A 197 8.80 4.23 -2.64
CA THR A 197 8.81 3.97 -4.09
C THR A 197 8.05 5.06 -4.85
N GLY A 198 6.84 5.41 -4.38
CA GLY A 198 6.08 6.52 -4.95
C GLY A 198 6.81 7.85 -4.83
N GLY A 199 7.41 8.13 -3.66
CA GLY A 199 8.20 9.35 -3.42
C GLY A 199 9.44 9.46 -4.30
N ALA A 200 10.19 8.37 -4.47
CA ALA A 200 11.35 8.33 -5.35
C ALA A 200 10.96 8.57 -6.83
N ALA A 201 9.89 7.93 -7.28
CA ALA A 201 9.35 8.15 -8.62
C ALA A 201 8.82 9.58 -8.80
N ALA A 202 8.20 10.17 -7.77
CA ALA A 202 7.76 11.56 -7.77
C ALA A 202 8.94 12.52 -7.85
N LEU A 203 10.01 12.26 -7.08
CA LEU A 203 11.23 13.06 -7.11
C LEU A 203 11.88 13.02 -8.50
N ALA A 204 12.06 11.83 -9.08
CA ALA A 204 12.59 11.68 -10.43
C ALA A 204 11.75 12.45 -11.47
N GLY A 205 10.41 12.32 -11.37
CA GLY A 205 9.48 13.06 -12.21
C GLY A 205 9.61 14.57 -12.05
N ALA A 206 9.70 15.07 -10.81
CA ALA A 206 9.88 16.49 -10.55
C ALA A 206 11.18 17.07 -11.12
N MET A 207 12.28 16.31 -11.01
CA MET A 207 13.58 16.69 -11.57
C MET A 207 13.56 16.79 -13.10
N ILE A 208 12.84 15.88 -13.78
CA ILE A 208 12.75 15.85 -15.23
C ILE A 208 11.79 16.91 -15.77
N ILE A 209 10.63 17.09 -15.13
CA ILE A 209 9.55 17.96 -15.64
C ILE A 209 9.75 19.42 -15.20
N GLY A 210 10.44 19.64 -14.09
CA GLY A 210 10.67 20.97 -13.52
C GLY A 210 9.50 21.49 -12.66
N PRO A 211 9.54 22.74 -12.20
CA PRO A 211 8.53 23.34 -11.31
C PRO A 211 7.23 23.66 -12.03
N ARG A 212 6.14 23.83 -11.27
CA ARG A 212 4.87 24.34 -11.82
C ARG A 212 4.98 25.85 -12.08
N PHE A 213 4.57 26.29 -13.25
CA PHE A 213 4.57 27.71 -13.58
C PHE A 213 3.67 28.53 -12.66
N CYS A 214 2.49 28.01 -12.30
CA CYS A 214 1.57 28.70 -11.40
C CYS A 214 2.14 28.93 -9.99
N LEU A 215 2.99 28.02 -9.49
CA LEU A 215 3.63 28.18 -8.18
C LEU A 215 4.81 29.17 -8.20
N LEU A 216 5.50 29.29 -9.34
CA LEU A 216 6.57 30.27 -9.50
C LEU A 216 6.06 31.71 -9.42
N TYR A 217 4.85 31.97 -9.94
CA TYR A 217 4.25 33.31 -9.92
C TYR A 217 3.49 33.63 -8.64
N THR A 218 3.08 32.65 -7.85
CA THR A 218 2.36 32.87 -6.57
C THR A 218 3.29 32.99 -5.36
N SER A 219 4.53 32.48 -5.45
CA SER A 219 5.51 32.61 -4.36
C SER A 219 6.07 34.02 -4.22
N ASP A 220 5.98 34.85 -5.27
CA ASP A 220 6.45 36.24 -5.26
C ASP A 220 5.36 37.22 -4.79
N ALA A 221 4.17 36.73 -4.42
CA ALA A 221 3.02 37.55 -3.99
C ALA A 221 2.66 37.35 -2.51
N ALA A 222 3.51 36.68 -1.72
CA ALA A 222 3.32 36.43 -0.29
C ALA A 222 4.32 37.22 0.55
#